data_2c4181cb3ad8a529bd5045cd1c83766d
#
_entry.id   2c4181cb3ad8a529bd5045cd1c83766d
#
_cell.length_a   1.000
_cell.length_b   1.000
_cell.length_c   1.000
_cell.angle_alpha   90.00
_cell.angle_beta   90.00
_cell.angle_gamma   90.00
#
_symmetry.space_group_name_H-M   'P 1'
#
loop_
_entity.id
_entity.type
_entity.pdbx_description
1 polymer ?
#
loop_
_entity_poly.entity_id
_entity_poly.type
_entity_poly.pdbx_seq_one_letter_code
_entity_poly.pdbx_strand_id
1 'polypeptide(L)'
;GEHRLIGDLDWSNNARAFDAIKLIYKTETVSVDLWTSKLEENTINSAAPSPTSTGKDNDVDFYGLYSMIKTIPDVPIDLYLLYRNNEVIKEKRYTIGGRIEGKVINVIDLMGEGAYQFGDASTGVNIEAYALALRGGYTFPFTWDPR
;
A
#
# COMPACT_ATOMS: atom_id res chain seq x y z
N GLY A 1 3.65 -5.85 6.25
CA GLY A 1 3.69 -5.85 4.78
C GLY A 1 5.12 -5.86 4.26
N GLU A 2 5.33 -6.31 3.04
CA GLU A 2 6.68 -6.40 2.45
C GLU A 2 7.14 -5.08 1.80
N HIS A 3 6.53 -3.95 2.15
CA HIS A 3 6.86 -2.58 1.69
C HIS A 3 6.91 -2.39 0.16
N ARG A 4 6.20 -3.23 -0.61
CA ARG A 4 6.23 -3.19 -2.09
C ARG A 4 5.41 -2.05 -2.68
N LEU A 5 4.25 -1.75 -2.10
CA LEU A 5 3.34 -0.69 -2.55
C LEU A 5 3.31 0.49 -1.59
N ILE A 6 3.40 0.22 -0.29
CA ILE A 6 3.44 1.22 0.77
C ILE A 6 4.60 0.85 1.68
N GLY A 7 5.53 1.75 1.84
CA GLY A 7 6.70 1.60 2.70
C GLY A 7 7.13 2.94 3.28
N ASP A 8 7.78 2.86 4.38
CA ASP A 8 8.54 3.93 5.01
C ASP A 8 9.93 4.04 4.39
N LEU A 9 10.62 5.11 4.69
CA LEU A 9 11.99 5.37 4.24
C LEU A 9 12.98 5.15 5.38
N ASP A 10 12.91 4.01 6.05
CA ASP A 10 13.72 3.70 7.25
C ASP A 10 15.22 3.74 7.01
N TRP A 11 15.64 3.64 5.75
CA TRP A 11 17.04 3.72 5.33
C TRP A 11 17.53 5.15 5.13
N SER A 12 16.65 6.16 5.26
CA SER A 12 16.98 7.58 5.09
C SER A 12 16.85 8.32 6.43
N ASN A 13 17.72 9.30 6.67
CA ASN A 13 17.61 10.19 7.83
C ASN A 13 16.34 11.08 7.80
N ASN A 14 15.61 11.10 6.68
CA ASN A 14 14.33 11.75 6.51
C ASN A 14 13.21 10.71 6.53
N ALA A 15 12.80 10.25 7.71
CA ALA A 15 11.62 9.43 7.86
C ALA A 15 10.37 10.21 7.37
N ARG A 16 9.49 9.53 6.60
CA ARG A 16 8.19 10.11 6.26
C ARG A 16 7.24 9.89 7.41
N ALA A 17 6.75 10.97 8.00
CA ALA A 17 5.61 10.96 8.89
C ALA A 17 4.36 11.36 8.11
N PHE A 18 3.24 10.68 8.35
CA PHE A 18 1.95 10.98 7.75
C PHE A 18 0.94 11.21 8.86
N ASP A 19 0.16 12.27 8.75
CA ASP A 19 -1.01 12.44 9.59
C ASP A 19 -2.11 11.50 9.05
N ALA A 20 -2.48 10.54 9.88
CA ALA A 20 -3.42 9.51 9.47
C ALA A 20 -4.41 9.15 10.57
N ILE A 21 -5.63 8.86 10.16
CA ILE A 21 -6.64 8.22 10.99
C ILE A 21 -6.80 6.80 10.49
N LYS A 22 -6.71 5.83 11.40
CA LYS A 22 -6.86 4.41 11.08
C LYS A 22 -7.93 3.77 11.96
N LEU A 23 -8.86 3.06 11.33
CA LEU A 23 -9.82 2.18 11.97
C LEU A 23 -9.40 0.73 11.74
N ILE A 24 -9.44 -0.07 12.80
CA ILE A 24 -9.09 -1.48 12.75
C ILE A 24 -10.27 -2.28 13.28
N TYR A 25 -10.78 -3.20 12.45
CA TYR A 25 -11.74 -4.22 12.85
C TYR A 25 -11.07 -5.58 12.78
N LYS A 26 -11.12 -6.36 13.86
CA LYS A 26 -10.38 -7.61 13.94
C LYS A 26 -11.22 -8.69 14.62
N THR A 27 -11.32 -9.84 13.95
CA THR A 27 -11.87 -11.08 14.48
C THR A 27 -10.81 -12.18 14.44
N GLU A 28 -11.15 -13.40 14.81
CA GLU A 28 -10.24 -14.55 14.72
C GLU A 28 -9.85 -14.86 13.26
N THR A 29 -10.78 -14.69 12.32
CA THR A 29 -10.63 -15.11 10.92
C THR A 29 -10.47 -13.96 9.93
N VAL A 30 -10.85 -12.73 10.32
CA VAL A 30 -10.81 -11.55 9.43
C VAL A 30 -10.25 -10.35 10.17
N SER A 31 -9.35 -9.63 9.52
CA SER A 31 -8.89 -8.32 9.95
C SER A 31 -9.11 -7.32 8.83
N VAL A 32 -9.69 -6.17 9.15
CA VAL A 32 -9.91 -5.07 8.20
C VAL A 32 -9.33 -3.79 8.76
N ASP A 33 -8.47 -3.18 8.00
CA ASP A 33 -7.85 -1.89 8.28
C ASP A 33 -8.38 -0.87 7.26
N LEU A 34 -8.96 0.21 7.75
CA LEU A 34 -9.38 1.35 6.94
C LEU A 34 -8.61 2.57 7.41
N TRP A 35 -8.00 3.33 6.50
CA TRP A 35 -7.29 4.54 6.86
C TRP A 35 -7.46 5.65 5.85
N THR A 36 -7.28 6.86 6.33
CA THR A 36 -7.07 8.07 5.53
C THR A 36 -5.84 8.79 6.03
N SER A 37 -5.06 9.35 5.12
CA SER A 37 -3.88 10.13 5.45
C SER A 37 -3.66 11.26 4.46
N LYS A 38 -3.02 12.33 4.94
CA LYS A 38 -2.47 13.37 4.09
C LYS A 38 -1.00 13.07 3.84
N LEU A 39 -0.61 12.89 2.57
CA LEU A 39 0.77 12.59 2.17
C LEU A 39 1.61 13.87 2.00
N GLU A 40 0.96 14.95 1.65
CA GLU A 40 1.55 16.27 1.52
C GLU A 40 0.56 17.30 2.05
N GLU A 41 0.97 18.12 2.99
CA GLU A 41 0.28 19.34 3.41
C GLU A 41 1.03 20.54 2.88
N ASN A 42 0.27 21.52 2.42
CA ASN A 42 0.85 22.80 2.00
C ASN A 42 1.29 23.56 3.24
N THR A 43 2.49 23.28 3.73
CA THR A 43 3.12 24.17 4.70
C THR A 43 3.42 25.47 3.97
N ILE A 44 2.51 26.46 4.14
CA ILE A 44 2.85 27.85 3.90
C ILE A 44 3.95 28.18 4.92
N ASN A 45 5.19 27.93 4.55
CA ASN A 45 6.34 28.41 5.29
C ASN A 45 6.31 29.95 5.19
N SER A 46 5.70 30.56 6.19
CA SER A 46 5.44 31.99 6.35
C SER A 46 6.72 32.77 6.59
N ALA A 47 7.80 32.51 5.88
CA ALA A 47 9.00 33.36 5.94
C ALA A 47 8.97 34.50 4.91
N ALA A 48 8.06 34.48 3.95
CA ALA A 48 7.76 35.63 3.10
C ALA A 48 6.35 35.48 2.51
N PRO A 49 5.43 36.42 2.69
CA PRO A 49 4.16 36.39 1.96
C PRO A 49 4.43 36.67 0.48
N SER A 50 4.46 35.59 -0.32
CA SER A 50 4.41 35.76 -1.79
C SER A 50 2.97 36.16 -2.14
N PRO A 51 2.75 37.29 -2.81
CA PRO A 51 1.40 37.77 -3.14
C PRO A 51 0.67 36.93 -4.17
N THR A 52 1.20 35.78 -4.56
CA THR A 52 0.65 34.87 -5.55
C THR A 52 0.26 33.50 -5.00
N SER A 53 0.30 33.27 -3.70
CA SER A 53 -0.33 32.07 -3.14
C SER A 53 -1.85 32.26 -3.14
N THR A 54 -2.48 32.09 -4.28
CA THR A 54 -3.89 31.76 -4.34
C THR A 54 -4.03 30.47 -3.53
N GLY A 55 -4.78 30.51 -2.42
CA GLY A 55 -4.98 29.39 -1.49
C GLY A 55 -5.59 28.16 -2.16
N LYS A 56 -4.84 27.55 -3.06
CA LYS A 56 -5.13 26.23 -3.60
C LYS A 56 -4.59 25.24 -2.61
N ASP A 57 -5.48 24.43 -2.07
CA ASP A 57 -5.13 23.25 -1.34
C ASP A 57 -4.27 22.35 -2.24
N ASN A 58 -2.98 22.26 -1.95
CA ASN A 58 -2.05 21.39 -2.66
C ASN A 58 -1.98 20.03 -1.97
N ASP A 59 -3.06 19.64 -1.32
CA ASP A 59 -3.14 18.42 -0.53
C ASP A 59 -3.08 17.19 -1.42
N VAL A 60 -2.35 16.20 -0.95
CA VAL A 60 -2.36 14.85 -1.51
C VAL A 60 -3.01 13.93 -0.48
N ASP A 61 -4.25 13.57 -0.75
CA ASP A 61 -5.02 12.66 0.07
C ASP A 61 -4.76 11.21 -0.32
N PHE A 62 -4.70 10.34 0.68
CA PHE A 62 -4.54 8.92 0.49
C PHE A 62 -5.49 8.14 1.39
N TYR A 63 -6.22 7.22 0.79
CA TYR A 63 -7.18 6.35 1.44
C TYR A 63 -6.83 4.89 1.18
N GLY A 64 -7.01 4.05 2.16
CA GLY A 64 -6.73 2.63 2.02
C GLY A 64 -7.71 1.77 2.79
N LEU A 65 -8.07 0.66 2.15
CA LEU A 65 -8.75 -0.47 2.75
C LEU A 65 -7.85 -1.70 2.57
N TYR A 66 -7.56 -2.39 3.65
CA TYR A 66 -6.79 -3.62 3.62
C TYR A 66 -7.54 -4.68 4.44
N SER A 67 -7.72 -5.84 3.86
CA SER A 67 -8.36 -6.98 4.52
C SER A 67 -7.45 -8.19 4.48
N MET A 68 -7.30 -8.85 5.63
CA MET A 68 -6.62 -10.13 5.75
C MET A 68 -7.65 -11.19 6.18
N ILE A 69 -7.77 -12.23 5.39
CA ILE A 69 -8.69 -13.36 5.60
C ILE A 69 -7.87 -14.58 5.96
N LYS A 70 -8.14 -15.17 7.13
CA LYS A 70 -7.44 -16.34 7.69
C LYS A 70 -8.37 -17.55 7.84
N THR A 71 -9.34 -17.67 6.96
CA THR A 71 -10.32 -18.78 7.00
C THR A 71 -9.68 -20.11 6.65
N ILE A 72 -8.63 -20.10 5.82
CA ILE A 72 -7.88 -21.29 5.43
C ILE A 72 -6.63 -21.36 6.32
N PRO A 73 -6.44 -22.46 7.09
CA PRO A 73 -5.24 -22.64 7.91
C PRO A 73 -3.96 -22.50 7.06
N ASP A 74 -2.99 -21.76 7.58
CA ASP A 74 -1.67 -21.52 6.96
C ASP A 74 -1.69 -20.86 5.58
N VAL A 75 -2.87 -20.37 5.11
CA VAL A 75 -3.04 -19.70 3.82
C VAL A 75 -3.79 -18.38 4.01
N PRO A 76 -3.16 -17.33 4.54
CA PRO A 76 -3.76 -16.01 4.59
C PRO A 76 -3.96 -15.44 3.18
N ILE A 77 -5.10 -14.79 3.00
CA ILE A 77 -5.45 -14.05 1.78
C ILE A 77 -5.56 -12.59 2.15
N ASP A 78 -4.80 -11.75 1.47
CA ASP A 78 -4.83 -10.31 1.62
C ASP A 78 -5.52 -9.68 0.42
N LEU A 79 -6.43 -8.73 0.68
CA LEU A 79 -7.07 -7.92 -0.34
C LEU A 79 -6.91 -6.45 0.03
N TYR A 80 -6.66 -5.61 -0.95
CA TYR A 80 -6.51 -4.18 -0.72
C TYR A 80 -7.09 -3.33 -1.83
N LEU A 81 -7.59 -2.15 -1.41
CA LEU A 81 -8.02 -1.07 -2.27
C LEU A 81 -7.36 0.22 -1.77
N LEU A 82 -6.66 0.90 -2.66
CA LEU A 82 -5.98 2.15 -2.37
C LEU A 82 -6.51 3.24 -3.30
N TYR A 83 -6.68 4.44 -2.76
CA TYR A 83 -7.05 5.61 -3.54
C TYR A 83 -6.15 6.78 -3.18
N ARG A 84 -5.56 7.40 -4.18
CA ARG A 84 -4.76 8.62 -4.08
C ARG A 84 -5.39 9.72 -4.91
N ASN A 85 -5.57 10.88 -4.28
CA ASN A 85 -6.06 12.11 -4.91
C ASN A 85 -5.00 13.19 -4.76
N ASN A 86 -4.62 13.81 -5.87
CA ASN A 86 -3.73 14.98 -5.88
C ASN A 86 -4.41 16.10 -6.66
N GLU A 87 -4.87 17.11 -5.93
CA GLU A 87 -5.62 18.24 -6.48
C GLU A 87 -4.76 19.14 -7.40
N VAL A 88 -3.45 19.18 -7.18
CA VAL A 88 -2.51 20.04 -7.94
C VAL A 88 -2.42 19.59 -9.38
N ILE A 89 -2.12 18.31 -9.57
CA ILE A 89 -1.91 17.73 -10.91
C ILE A 89 -3.17 17.07 -11.46
N LYS A 90 -4.29 17.11 -10.70
CA LYS A 90 -5.56 16.46 -11.05
C LYS A 90 -5.43 14.96 -11.22
N GLU A 91 -4.60 14.34 -10.38
CA GLU A 91 -4.42 12.89 -10.35
C GLU A 91 -5.50 12.24 -9.47
N LYS A 92 -6.13 11.19 -10.01
CA LYS A 92 -7.01 10.27 -9.28
C LYS A 92 -6.57 8.85 -9.58
N ARG A 93 -5.95 8.20 -8.62
CA ARG A 93 -5.36 6.87 -8.81
C ARG A 93 -5.99 5.86 -7.89
N TYR A 94 -6.49 4.81 -8.47
CA TYR A 94 -7.04 3.65 -7.77
C TYR A 94 -6.09 2.47 -7.95
N THR A 95 -5.89 1.70 -6.90
CA THR A 95 -5.15 0.44 -6.95
C THR A 95 -5.96 -0.62 -6.23
N ILE A 96 -6.29 -1.70 -6.93
CA ILE A 96 -6.90 -2.88 -6.34
C ILE A 96 -5.91 -4.04 -6.45
N GLY A 97 -5.79 -4.84 -5.42
CA GLY A 97 -4.89 -5.98 -5.47
C GLY A 97 -5.18 -7.01 -4.40
N GLY A 98 -4.48 -8.11 -4.51
CA GLY A 98 -4.57 -9.20 -3.56
C GLY A 98 -3.32 -10.05 -3.55
N ARG A 99 -3.10 -10.70 -2.42
CA ARG A 99 -1.99 -11.59 -2.15
C ARG A 99 -2.51 -12.86 -1.49
N ILE A 100 -1.95 -13.96 -1.89
CA ILE A 100 -2.12 -15.24 -1.23
C ILE A 100 -0.73 -15.82 -0.96
N GLU A 101 -0.54 -16.33 0.25
CA GLU A 101 0.70 -17.01 0.62
C GLU A 101 0.36 -18.23 1.46
N GLY A 102 1.05 -19.34 1.24
CA GLY A 102 0.80 -20.52 2.05
C GLY A 102 1.68 -21.70 1.68
N LYS A 103 1.63 -22.71 2.55
CA LYS A 103 2.26 -23.99 2.30
C LYS A 103 1.31 -24.90 1.52
N VAL A 104 1.72 -25.30 0.32
CA VAL A 104 0.95 -26.23 -0.52
C VAL A 104 1.15 -27.67 -0.02
N ILE A 105 2.38 -27.98 0.40
CA ILE A 105 2.78 -29.23 1.06
C ILE A 105 3.76 -28.79 2.17
N ASN A 106 3.99 -29.62 3.16
CA ASN A 106 4.88 -29.29 4.30
C ASN A 106 6.27 -28.77 3.92
N VAL A 107 6.71 -28.99 2.69
CA VAL A 107 8.04 -28.63 2.17
C VAL A 107 8.00 -27.56 1.07
N ILE A 108 6.82 -27.19 0.54
CA ILE A 108 6.66 -26.23 -0.55
C ILE A 108 5.81 -25.06 -0.06
N ASP A 109 6.35 -23.87 -0.09
CA ASP A 109 5.66 -22.61 0.12
C ASP A 109 5.51 -21.86 -1.21
N LEU A 110 4.33 -21.28 -1.42
CA LEU A 110 4.02 -20.45 -2.58
C LEU A 110 3.43 -19.13 -2.14
N MET A 111 3.77 -18.07 -2.85
CA MET A 111 3.16 -16.77 -2.73
C MET A 111 2.85 -16.21 -4.11
N GLY A 112 1.65 -15.69 -4.26
CA GLY A 112 1.22 -14.92 -5.42
C GLY A 112 0.63 -13.58 -4.99
N GLU A 113 1.00 -12.52 -5.68
CA GLU A 113 0.45 -11.18 -5.47
C GLU A 113 0.17 -10.56 -6.84
N GLY A 114 -1.02 -9.97 -6.99
CA GLY A 114 -1.42 -9.22 -8.17
C GLY A 114 -2.01 -7.87 -7.79
N ALA A 115 -1.72 -6.86 -8.60
CA ALA A 115 -2.29 -5.52 -8.45
C ALA A 115 -2.64 -4.93 -9.80
N TYR A 116 -3.75 -4.19 -9.84
CA TYR A 116 -4.18 -3.41 -10.99
C TYR A 116 -4.38 -1.95 -10.55
N GLN A 117 -3.85 -1.03 -11.33
CA GLN A 117 -3.90 0.38 -11.07
C GLN A 117 -4.57 1.10 -12.25
N PHE A 118 -5.52 1.99 -11.96
CA PHE A 118 -6.28 2.73 -12.96
C PHE A 118 -6.68 4.11 -12.45
N GLY A 119 -7.09 4.98 -13.36
CA GLY A 119 -7.54 6.33 -13.08
C GLY A 119 -6.90 7.38 -13.97
N ASP A 120 -6.71 8.58 -13.46
CA ASP A 120 -6.18 9.72 -14.18
C ASP A 120 -4.83 10.13 -13.59
N ALA A 121 -3.77 10.24 -14.41
CA ALA A 121 -2.47 10.77 -13.99
C ALA A 121 -2.45 12.30 -13.95
N SER A 122 -3.26 12.92 -14.84
CA SER A 122 -3.50 14.35 -14.95
C SER A 122 -4.70 14.59 -15.88
N THR A 123 -5.04 15.84 -16.12
CA THR A 123 -6.11 16.17 -17.08
C THR A 123 -5.83 15.58 -18.47
N GLY A 124 -6.66 14.61 -18.87
CA GLY A 124 -6.60 13.95 -20.18
C GLY A 124 -5.53 12.85 -20.30
N VAL A 125 -4.90 12.43 -19.21
CA VAL A 125 -3.92 11.33 -19.20
C VAL A 125 -4.39 10.23 -18.26
N ASN A 126 -4.77 9.09 -18.81
CA ASN A 126 -5.23 7.93 -18.05
C ASN A 126 -4.07 7.10 -17.52
N ILE A 127 -4.31 6.47 -16.36
CA ILE A 127 -3.43 5.45 -15.79
C ILE A 127 -4.04 4.09 -16.06
N GLU A 128 -3.24 3.17 -16.56
CA GLU A 128 -3.56 1.75 -16.61
C GLU A 128 -2.27 0.96 -16.43
N ALA A 129 -2.17 0.22 -15.32
CA ALA A 129 -0.98 -0.55 -14.99
C ALA A 129 -1.34 -1.80 -14.20
N TYR A 130 -0.52 -2.83 -14.33
CA TYR A 130 -0.64 -4.05 -13.54
C TYR A 130 0.72 -4.49 -13.03
N ALA A 131 0.71 -5.20 -11.92
CA ALA A 131 1.88 -5.83 -11.34
C ALA A 131 1.54 -7.25 -10.90
N LEU A 132 2.47 -8.17 -11.10
CA LEU A 132 2.38 -9.55 -10.65
C LEU A 132 3.69 -9.94 -9.99
N ALA A 133 3.60 -10.59 -8.83
CA ALA A 133 4.73 -11.17 -8.13
C ALA A 133 4.41 -12.62 -7.77
N LEU A 134 5.33 -13.53 -8.05
CA LEU A 134 5.25 -14.93 -7.68
C LEU A 134 6.54 -15.32 -6.95
N ARG A 135 6.41 -16.11 -5.89
CA ARG A 135 7.53 -16.67 -5.14
C ARG A 135 7.22 -18.11 -4.78
N GLY A 136 8.18 -18.98 -4.96
CA GLY A 136 8.13 -20.36 -4.49
C GLY A 136 9.35 -20.69 -3.66
N GLY A 137 9.17 -21.45 -2.59
CA GLY A 137 10.23 -21.96 -1.73
C GLY A 137 10.10 -23.46 -1.54
N TYR A 138 11.23 -24.11 -1.35
CA TYR A 138 11.29 -25.53 -1.00
C TYR A 138 12.16 -25.69 0.24
N THR A 139 11.59 -26.28 1.29
CA THR A 139 12.29 -26.58 2.53
C THR A 139 12.84 -28.00 2.45
N PHE A 140 14.18 -28.11 2.35
CA PHE A 140 14.85 -29.40 2.35
C PHE A 140 14.70 -30.09 3.72
N PRO A 141 14.28 -31.35 3.76
CA PRO A 141 14.10 -32.08 5.03
C PRO A 141 15.43 -32.59 5.63
N PHE A 142 16.56 -31.94 5.30
CA PHE A 142 17.85 -32.28 5.83
C PHE A 142 18.24 -31.35 6.99
N THR A 143 18.81 -31.92 8.04
CA THR A 143 19.42 -31.19 9.19
C THR A 143 20.79 -30.58 8.83
N TRP A 144 20.90 -29.96 7.66
CA TRP A 144 22.10 -29.20 7.32
C TRP A 144 21.87 -27.75 7.72
N ASP A 145 22.52 -27.36 8.82
CA ASP A 145 22.56 -25.97 9.30
C ASP A 145 23.90 -25.36 8.90
N PRO A 146 24.03 -24.70 7.73
CA PRO A 146 25.22 -23.97 7.37
C PRO A 146 25.29 -22.70 8.23
N ARG A 147 26.21 -22.67 9.17
CA ARG A 147 26.57 -21.47 9.94
C ARG A 147 27.35 -20.48 9.10
#